data_8bc02d03a1be401ae46ca460edb4c029
#
_entry.id   8bc02d03a1be401ae46ca460edb4c029
#
_cell.length_a   1.000
_cell.length_b   1.000
_cell.length_c   1.000
_cell.angle_alpha   90.00
_cell.angle_beta   90.00
_cell.angle_gamma   90.00
#
_symmetry.space_group_name_H-M   'P 1'
#
loop_
_entity.id
_entity.type
_entity.pdbx_description
1 polymer ?
#
loop_
_entity_poly.entity_id
_entity_poly.type
_entity_poly.pdbx_seq_one_letter_code
_entity_poly.pdbx_strand_id
1 'polypeptide(L)'
;MGRLEGRVAFVTGAGRGIGAATALRMAEEGARVALADLDTEGCAQVAAELSKVGSEGLVLHCNVADSAMVQDAVDKAASHFGRLDILVNNAGVLRDNLLFKMSEDDWDTVMNVHLKGAFLCSRAAQKYMVEQKYGRIISLSSTSALGNRGQSNYSTAKAGLQGLTRTLAIELGPFGITANAVAPGFIDTEMTRSTARRQGLDPDAVIEQASKTIPVRRVGQPRDIANVIAFLASEDAGFLSGQVIYVAGGPRG
;
A
#
# COMPACT_ATOMS: atom_id res chain seq x y z
N MET A 1 -8.80 -21.08 11.72
CA MET A 1 -8.40 -20.73 10.34
C MET A 1 -8.33 -19.23 10.24
N GLY A 2 -7.28 -18.71 9.63
CA GLY A 2 -7.16 -17.28 9.35
C GLY A 2 -8.11 -16.85 8.23
N ARG A 3 -8.50 -15.57 8.21
CA ARG A 3 -9.43 -15.03 7.18
C ARG A 3 -8.88 -15.06 5.75
N LEU A 4 -7.56 -15.23 5.59
CA LEU A 4 -6.86 -15.26 4.31
C LEU A 4 -6.21 -16.62 4.02
N GLU A 5 -6.70 -17.68 4.67
CA GLU A 5 -6.17 -19.04 4.50
C GLU A 5 -6.17 -19.46 3.03
N GLY A 6 -5.01 -19.92 2.54
CA GLY A 6 -4.81 -20.35 1.16
C GLY A 6 -4.79 -19.23 0.11
N ARG A 7 -4.89 -17.95 0.51
CA ARG A 7 -4.79 -16.81 -0.40
C ARG A 7 -3.34 -16.41 -0.65
N VAL A 8 -3.12 -15.74 -1.78
CA VAL A 8 -1.81 -15.20 -2.18
C VAL A 8 -1.91 -13.69 -2.34
N ALA A 9 -1.06 -12.97 -1.60
CA ALA A 9 -0.97 -11.52 -1.66
C ALA A 9 0.31 -11.07 -2.37
N PHE A 10 0.20 -10.03 -3.20
CA PHE A 10 1.33 -9.29 -3.77
C PHE A 10 1.36 -7.91 -3.12
N VAL A 11 2.41 -7.61 -2.37
CA VAL A 11 2.54 -6.34 -1.63
C VAL A 11 3.72 -5.56 -2.20
N THR A 12 3.47 -4.33 -2.70
CA THR A 12 4.53 -3.43 -3.18
C THR A 12 5.04 -2.55 -2.05
N GLY A 13 6.34 -2.20 -2.07
CA GLY A 13 6.96 -1.47 -0.98
C GLY A 13 6.97 -2.30 0.31
N ALA A 14 7.24 -3.61 0.19
CA ALA A 14 7.06 -4.58 1.26
C ALA A 14 8.26 -4.67 2.23
N GLY A 15 9.40 -4.04 1.91
CA GLY A 15 10.64 -4.17 2.70
C GLY A 15 10.58 -3.48 4.07
N ARG A 16 9.64 -2.55 4.30
CA ARG A 16 9.54 -1.81 5.57
C ARG A 16 8.17 -1.14 5.79
N GLY A 17 8.00 -0.56 6.98
CA GLY A 17 6.87 0.30 7.32
C GLY A 17 5.50 -0.37 7.17
N ILE A 18 4.57 0.31 6.50
CA ILE A 18 3.19 -0.19 6.31
C ILE A 18 3.19 -1.46 5.45
N GLY A 19 4.03 -1.53 4.40
CA GLY A 19 4.12 -2.71 3.53
C GLY A 19 4.56 -3.96 4.28
N ALA A 20 5.63 -3.87 5.06
CA ALA A 20 6.12 -4.96 5.90
C ALA A 20 5.09 -5.40 6.96
N ALA A 21 4.47 -4.43 7.65
CA ALA A 21 3.41 -4.72 8.62
C ALA A 21 2.18 -5.38 7.97
N THR A 22 1.84 -4.96 6.73
CA THR A 22 0.75 -5.55 5.96
C THR A 22 1.06 -6.99 5.56
N ALA A 23 2.27 -7.25 5.04
CA ALA A 23 2.72 -8.59 4.69
C ALA A 23 2.64 -9.54 5.90
N LEU A 24 3.19 -9.11 7.04
CA LEU A 24 3.14 -9.89 8.27
C LEU A 24 1.70 -10.13 8.74
N ARG A 25 0.85 -9.09 8.72
CA ARG A 25 -0.54 -9.23 9.13
C ARG A 25 -1.33 -10.18 8.25
N MET A 26 -1.10 -10.17 6.94
CA MET A 26 -1.72 -11.11 6.01
C MET A 26 -1.23 -12.54 6.23
N ALA A 27 0.06 -12.72 6.51
CA ALA A 27 0.63 -14.02 6.84
C ALA A 27 0.04 -14.62 8.12
N GLU A 28 -0.16 -13.81 9.16
CA GLU A 28 -0.86 -14.22 10.41
C GLU A 28 -2.31 -14.66 10.16
N GLU A 29 -2.93 -14.17 9.08
CA GLU A 29 -4.28 -14.58 8.66
C GLU A 29 -4.27 -15.77 7.66
N GLY A 30 -3.09 -16.36 7.39
CA GLY A 30 -2.93 -17.56 6.57
C GLY A 30 -2.59 -17.31 5.09
N ALA A 31 -2.31 -16.08 4.67
CA ALA A 31 -1.88 -15.79 3.31
C ALA A 31 -0.40 -16.11 3.08
N ARG A 32 -0.03 -16.54 1.86
CA ARG A 32 1.34 -16.51 1.34
C ARG A 32 1.56 -15.16 0.66
N VAL A 33 2.79 -14.61 0.74
CA VAL A 33 3.01 -13.22 0.34
C VAL A 33 4.20 -13.07 -0.60
N ALA A 34 3.97 -12.48 -1.78
CA ALA A 34 5.00 -11.95 -2.64
C ALA A 34 5.37 -10.53 -2.17
N LEU A 35 6.63 -10.35 -1.80
CA LEU A 35 7.21 -9.14 -1.23
C LEU A 35 7.97 -8.40 -2.34
N ALA A 36 7.36 -7.39 -2.94
CA ALA A 36 7.92 -6.64 -4.06
C ALA A 36 8.46 -5.28 -3.60
N ASP A 37 9.76 -5.06 -3.76
CA ASP A 37 10.45 -3.80 -3.39
C ASP A 37 11.72 -3.63 -4.23
N LEU A 38 12.28 -2.41 -4.22
CA LEU A 38 13.66 -2.15 -4.62
C LEU A 38 14.65 -2.65 -3.56
N ASP A 39 14.25 -2.60 -2.29
CA ASP A 39 15.01 -3.08 -1.12
C ASP A 39 14.75 -4.58 -0.89
N THR A 40 15.48 -5.41 -1.60
CA THR A 40 15.36 -6.88 -1.46
C THR A 40 15.91 -7.40 -0.12
N GLU A 41 16.84 -6.68 0.51
CA GLU A 41 17.36 -7.04 1.83
C GLU A 41 16.29 -6.85 2.91
N GLY A 42 15.60 -5.69 2.90
CA GLY A 42 14.45 -5.46 3.76
C GLY A 42 13.36 -6.51 3.54
N CYS A 43 13.04 -6.85 2.28
CA CYS A 43 12.09 -7.93 1.97
C CYS A 43 12.54 -9.30 2.50
N ALA A 44 13.83 -9.62 2.46
CA ALA A 44 14.34 -10.88 3.01
C ALA A 44 14.18 -10.97 4.53
N GLN A 45 14.37 -9.85 5.24
CA GLN A 45 14.07 -9.77 6.67
C GLN A 45 12.58 -10.00 6.95
N VAL A 46 11.69 -9.38 6.18
CA VAL A 46 10.25 -9.61 6.30
C VAL A 46 9.90 -11.07 6.00
N ALA A 47 10.46 -11.68 4.94
CA ALA A 47 10.22 -13.09 4.61
C ALA A 47 10.62 -14.02 5.76
N ALA A 48 11.73 -13.73 6.45
CA ALA A 48 12.13 -14.48 7.64
C ALA A 48 11.12 -14.36 8.78
N GLU A 49 10.49 -13.19 8.98
CA GLU A 49 9.41 -13.02 9.96
C GLU A 49 8.13 -13.77 9.54
N LEU A 50 7.78 -13.78 8.25
CA LEU A 50 6.66 -14.56 7.74
C LEU A 50 6.82 -16.05 8.05
N SER A 51 8.03 -16.57 7.88
CA SER A 51 8.33 -17.98 8.18
C SER A 51 8.10 -18.36 9.64
N LYS A 52 8.30 -17.42 10.59
CA LYS A 52 8.05 -17.65 12.03
C LYS A 52 6.56 -17.84 12.34
N VAL A 53 5.69 -17.30 11.52
CA VAL A 53 4.22 -17.47 11.66
C VAL A 53 3.68 -18.57 10.74
N GLY A 54 4.57 -19.37 10.12
CA GLY A 54 4.19 -20.51 9.28
C GLY A 54 3.76 -20.15 7.86
N SER A 55 4.07 -18.93 7.40
CA SER A 55 3.75 -18.49 6.03
C SER A 55 5.00 -18.43 5.14
N GLU A 56 4.79 -18.54 3.85
CA GLU A 56 5.82 -18.41 2.83
C GLU A 56 5.88 -16.98 2.27
N GLY A 57 7.10 -16.40 2.23
CA GLY A 57 7.40 -15.10 1.63
C GLY A 57 8.29 -15.24 0.40
N LEU A 58 7.82 -14.79 -0.78
CA LEU A 58 8.62 -14.71 -2.00
C LEU A 58 9.17 -13.30 -2.20
N VAL A 59 10.49 -13.15 -2.17
CA VAL A 59 11.15 -11.84 -2.38
C VAL A 59 11.31 -11.57 -3.87
N LEU A 60 10.84 -10.38 -4.32
CA LEU A 60 10.88 -9.95 -5.71
C LEU A 60 11.46 -8.54 -5.82
N HIS A 61 12.56 -8.38 -6.55
CA HIS A 61 13.08 -7.06 -6.90
C HIS A 61 12.16 -6.42 -7.93
N CYS A 62 11.53 -5.29 -7.59
CA CYS A 62 10.55 -4.64 -8.45
C CYS A 62 10.56 -3.13 -8.30
N ASN A 63 10.84 -2.43 -9.40
CA ASN A 63 10.54 -1.01 -9.54
C ASN A 63 9.11 -0.86 -10.09
N VAL A 64 8.18 -0.40 -9.27
CA VAL A 64 6.78 -0.24 -9.68
C VAL A 64 6.57 0.80 -10.80
N ALA A 65 7.53 1.70 -11.04
CA ALA A 65 7.49 2.66 -12.15
C ALA A 65 7.89 2.04 -13.50
N ASP A 66 8.47 0.82 -13.50
CA ASP A 66 8.90 0.07 -14.68
C ASP A 66 7.87 -1.01 -15.04
N SER A 67 7.26 -0.87 -16.21
CA SER A 67 6.21 -1.78 -16.68
C SER A 67 6.70 -3.23 -16.88
N ALA A 68 7.94 -3.41 -17.35
CA ALA A 68 8.48 -4.75 -17.60
C ALA A 68 8.81 -5.46 -16.28
N MET A 69 9.41 -4.74 -15.33
CA MET A 69 9.69 -5.29 -14.00
C MET A 69 8.41 -5.64 -13.24
N VAL A 70 7.38 -4.81 -13.34
CA VAL A 70 6.07 -5.09 -12.72
C VAL A 70 5.44 -6.35 -13.31
N GLN A 71 5.41 -6.46 -14.64
CA GLN A 71 4.85 -7.65 -15.30
C GLN A 71 5.60 -8.92 -14.91
N ASP A 72 6.94 -8.90 -14.95
CA ASP A 72 7.79 -10.04 -14.56
C ASP A 72 7.59 -10.44 -13.10
N ALA A 73 7.54 -9.47 -12.18
CA ALA A 73 7.35 -9.74 -10.77
C ALA A 73 5.97 -10.34 -10.46
N VAL A 74 4.91 -9.82 -11.09
CA VAL A 74 3.55 -10.35 -10.92
C VAL A 74 3.42 -11.75 -11.52
N ASP A 75 3.98 -12.00 -12.71
CA ASP A 75 3.97 -13.31 -13.37
C ASP A 75 4.76 -14.35 -12.55
N LYS A 76 5.91 -13.97 -11.98
CA LYS A 76 6.69 -14.81 -11.07
C LYS A 76 5.91 -15.18 -9.81
N ALA A 77 5.23 -14.21 -9.18
CA ALA A 77 4.43 -14.47 -8.00
C ALA A 77 3.27 -15.43 -8.30
N ALA A 78 2.52 -15.16 -9.38
CA ALA A 78 1.40 -16.00 -9.79
C ALA A 78 1.86 -17.43 -10.17
N SER A 79 2.98 -17.56 -10.87
CA SER A 79 3.55 -18.86 -11.27
C SER A 79 4.05 -19.65 -10.05
N HIS A 80 4.75 -18.98 -9.10
CA HIS A 80 5.33 -19.62 -7.92
C HIS A 80 4.24 -20.17 -6.98
N PHE A 81 3.20 -19.38 -6.73
CA PHE A 81 2.13 -19.75 -5.79
C PHE A 81 0.95 -20.46 -6.46
N GLY A 82 0.88 -20.48 -7.80
CA GLY A 82 -0.22 -21.05 -8.57
C GLY A 82 -1.48 -20.18 -8.63
N ARG A 83 -1.47 -19.01 -8.01
CA ARG A 83 -2.60 -18.04 -7.96
C ARG A 83 -2.14 -16.66 -7.52
N LEU A 84 -3.01 -15.66 -7.71
CA LEU A 84 -2.82 -14.31 -7.17
C LEU A 84 -4.19 -13.72 -6.79
N ASP A 85 -4.44 -13.53 -5.50
CA ASP A 85 -5.75 -13.15 -4.97
C ASP A 85 -5.84 -11.69 -4.53
N ILE A 86 -4.74 -11.17 -4.00
CA ILE A 86 -4.71 -9.88 -3.32
C ILE A 86 -3.56 -9.05 -3.87
N LEU A 87 -3.84 -7.81 -4.25
CA LEU A 87 -2.84 -6.80 -4.60
C LEU A 87 -2.91 -5.65 -3.61
N VAL A 88 -1.76 -5.31 -3.01
CA VAL A 88 -1.61 -4.12 -2.18
C VAL A 88 -0.63 -3.15 -2.84
N ASN A 89 -1.17 -2.09 -3.43
CA ASN A 89 -0.41 -0.99 -3.99
C ASN A 89 0.03 -0.04 -2.86
N ASN A 90 1.16 -0.34 -2.22
CA ASN A 90 1.68 0.41 -1.07
C ASN A 90 2.97 1.17 -1.40
N ALA A 91 3.75 0.77 -2.40
CA ALA A 91 5.00 1.45 -2.75
C ALA A 91 4.84 2.97 -2.88
N GLY A 92 5.79 3.71 -2.33
CA GLY A 92 5.69 5.16 -2.33
C GLY A 92 6.96 5.88 -1.92
N VAL A 93 7.09 7.12 -2.38
CA VAL A 93 8.21 8.03 -2.09
C VAL A 93 7.68 9.42 -1.77
N LEU A 94 8.49 10.24 -1.09
CA LEU A 94 8.20 11.65 -0.85
C LEU A 94 9.24 12.52 -1.54
N ARG A 95 8.76 13.54 -2.27
CA ARG A 95 9.53 14.61 -2.89
C ARG A 95 8.80 15.93 -2.62
N ASP A 96 8.66 16.24 -1.32
CA ASP A 96 7.90 17.40 -0.85
C ASP A 96 8.66 18.69 -1.11
N ASN A 97 7.99 19.66 -1.73
CA ASN A 97 8.48 21.01 -1.91
C ASN A 97 7.31 21.97 -2.15
N LEU A 98 7.50 23.26 -1.88
CA LEU A 98 6.52 24.28 -2.26
C LEU A 98 6.42 24.35 -3.79
N LEU A 99 5.23 24.62 -4.33
CA LEU A 99 4.95 24.58 -5.77
C LEU A 99 5.99 25.32 -6.61
N PHE A 100 6.40 26.53 -6.18
CA PHE A 100 7.36 27.37 -6.92
C PHE A 100 8.82 26.84 -6.88
N LYS A 101 9.10 25.83 -6.07
CA LYS A 101 10.41 25.16 -5.96
C LYS A 101 10.38 23.69 -6.39
N MET A 102 9.19 23.16 -6.63
CA MET A 102 9.04 21.74 -7.02
C MET A 102 9.55 21.57 -8.46
N SER A 103 10.49 20.66 -8.65
CA SER A 103 10.98 20.30 -9.97
C SER A 103 10.00 19.37 -10.70
N GLU A 104 10.08 19.33 -12.03
CA GLU A 104 9.33 18.34 -12.83
C GLU A 104 9.75 16.91 -12.46
N ASP A 105 11.04 16.68 -12.16
CA ASP A 105 11.54 15.37 -11.71
C ASP A 105 10.91 14.93 -10.38
N ASP A 106 10.76 15.85 -9.41
CA ASP A 106 10.06 15.58 -8.15
C ASP A 106 8.59 15.22 -8.40
N TRP A 107 7.95 15.93 -9.32
CA TRP A 107 6.57 15.66 -9.74
C TRP A 107 6.46 14.29 -10.41
N ASP A 108 7.26 14.04 -11.44
CA ASP A 108 7.23 12.82 -12.24
C ASP A 108 7.60 11.58 -11.42
N THR A 109 8.60 11.70 -10.56
CA THR A 109 8.99 10.61 -9.64
C THR A 109 7.81 10.19 -8.77
N VAL A 110 7.11 11.13 -8.16
CA VAL A 110 5.97 10.83 -7.28
C VAL A 110 4.79 10.26 -8.09
N MET A 111 4.46 10.86 -9.23
CA MET A 111 3.38 10.37 -10.10
C MET A 111 3.68 8.97 -10.64
N ASN A 112 4.92 8.72 -11.06
CA ASN A 112 5.33 7.43 -11.61
C ASN A 112 5.29 6.32 -10.56
N VAL A 113 5.76 6.57 -9.33
CA VAL A 113 5.79 5.55 -8.29
C VAL A 113 4.38 5.28 -7.75
N HIS A 114 3.64 6.34 -7.37
CA HIS A 114 2.37 6.16 -6.68
C HIS A 114 1.21 5.82 -7.62
N LEU A 115 0.99 6.65 -8.65
CA LEU A 115 -0.22 6.53 -9.48
C LEU A 115 0.00 5.58 -10.66
N LYS A 116 1.03 5.81 -11.47
CA LYS A 116 1.37 4.92 -12.57
C LYS A 116 1.75 3.52 -12.08
N GLY A 117 2.52 3.42 -10.98
CA GLY A 117 2.88 2.14 -10.40
C GLY A 117 1.67 1.32 -9.96
N ALA A 118 0.71 1.94 -9.28
CA ALA A 118 -0.55 1.26 -8.91
C ALA A 118 -1.35 0.83 -10.14
N PHE A 119 -1.40 1.65 -11.18
CA PHE A 119 -2.01 1.28 -12.47
C PHE A 119 -1.32 0.07 -13.09
N LEU A 120 0.01 0.07 -13.18
CA LEU A 120 0.78 -1.03 -13.77
C LEU A 120 0.58 -2.35 -13.00
N CYS A 121 0.69 -2.31 -11.68
CA CYS A 121 0.49 -3.47 -10.82
C CYS A 121 -0.95 -4.00 -10.93
N SER A 122 -1.96 -3.12 -10.91
CA SER A 122 -3.36 -3.50 -11.06
C SER A 122 -3.64 -4.13 -12.42
N ARG A 123 -3.07 -3.57 -13.50
CA ARG A 123 -3.19 -4.10 -14.86
C ARG A 123 -2.56 -5.49 -15.00
N ALA A 124 -1.40 -5.73 -14.37
CA ALA A 124 -0.74 -7.02 -14.41
C ALA A 124 -1.50 -8.07 -13.56
N ALA A 125 -1.90 -7.71 -12.33
CA ALA A 125 -2.55 -8.63 -11.40
C ALA A 125 -3.96 -9.01 -11.82
N GLN A 126 -4.75 -8.08 -12.40
CA GLN A 126 -6.14 -8.32 -12.77
C GLN A 126 -6.32 -9.48 -13.76
N LYS A 127 -5.32 -9.77 -14.61
CA LYS A 127 -5.34 -10.90 -15.53
C LYS A 127 -5.62 -12.24 -14.78
N TYR A 128 -4.90 -12.48 -13.70
CA TYR A 128 -5.04 -13.67 -12.87
C TYR A 128 -6.34 -13.66 -12.06
N MET A 129 -6.70 -12.50 -11.51
CA MET A 129 -7.91 -12.32 -10.72
C MET A 129 -9.19 -12.53 -11.53
N VAL A 130 -9.22 -12.02 -12.78
CA VAL A 130 -10.35 -12.21 -13.72
C VAL A 130 -10.53 -13.69 -14.08
N GLU A 131 -9.43 -14.38 -14.40
CA GLU A 131 -9.44 -15.81 -14.69
C GLU A 131 -9.95 -16.63 -13.50
N GLN A 132 -9.53 -16.28 -12.28
CA GLN A 132 -9.94 -16.91 -11.03
C GLN A 132 -11.37 -16.53 -10.58
N LYS A 133 -11.97 -15.47 -11.15
CA LYS A 133 -13.23 -14.84 -10.71
C LYS A 133 -13.17 -14.42 -9.23
N TYR A 134 -12.02 -13.97 -8.79
CA TYR A 134 -11.77 -13.51 -7.43
C TYR A 134 -10.57 -12.56 -7.40
N GLY A 135 -10.70 -11.46 -6.68
CA GLY A 135 -9.59 -10.55 -6.44
C GLY A 135 -9.91 -9.48 -5.40
N ARG A 136 -8.85 -8.97 -4.76
CA ARG A 136 -8.90 -7.85 -3.82
C ARG A 136 -7.77 -6.88 -4.17
N ILE A 137 -8.10 -5.68 -4.60
CA ILE A 137 -7.14 -4.62 -4.92
C ILE A 137 -7.25 -3.53 -3.86
N ILE A 138 -6.19 -3.31 -3.10
CA ILE A 138 -6.14 -2.30 -2.06
C ILE A 138 -5.03 -1.30 -2.38
N SER A 139 -5.37 -0.02 -2.54
CA SER A 139 -4.41 1.04 -2.85
C SER A 139 -4.21 1.97 -1.66
N LEU A 140 -2.95 2.27 -1.30
CA LEU A 140 -2.61 3.20 -0.23
C LEU A 140 -2.71 4.65 -0.71
N SER A 141 -3.86 5.27 -0.43
CA SER A 141 -4.04 6.72 -0.53
C SER A 141 -3.41 7.45 0.67
N SER A 142 -3.94 8.57 1.09
CA SER A 142 -3.51 9.35 2.25
C SER A 142 -4.55 10.39 2.60
N THR A 143 -4.57 10.88 3.84
CA THR A 143 -5.30 12.12 4.17
C THR A 143 -4.78 13.33 3.39
N SER A 144 -3.53 13.30 2.90
CA SER A 144 -2.97 14.34 2.01
C SER A 144 -3.70 14.46 0.68
N ALA A 145 -4.51 13.48 0.28
CA ALA A 145 -5.39 13.60 -0.89
C ALA A 145 -6.42 14.75 -0.76
N LEU A 146 -6.69 15.21 0.46
CA LEU A 146 -7.54 16.36 0.76
C LEU A 146 -6.80 17.71 0.69
N GLY A 147 -5.51 17.68 0.39
CA GLY A 147 -4.61 18.81 0.33
C GLY A 147 -3.64 18.86 1.50
N ASN A 148 -2.35 19.11 1.19
CA ASN A 148 -1.32 19.34 2.19
C ASN A 148 -0.25 20.28 1.62
N ARG A 149 0.18 21.27 2.44
CA ARG A 149 1.17 22.25 2.03
C ARG A 149 2.50 21.58 1.66
N GLY A 150 3.05 21.90 0.50
CA GLY A 150 4.31 21.36 -0.01
C GLY A 150 4.20 19.98 -0.65
N GLN A 151 2.97 19.45 -0.84
CA GLN A 151 2.71 18.13 -1.39
C GLN A 151 1.85 18.16 -2.65
N SER A 152 2.05 19.13 -3.53
CA SER A 152 1.24 19.22 -4.77
C SER A 152 1.30 17.92 -5.59
N ASN A 153 2.49 17.33 -5.75
CA ASN A 153 2.69 16.05 -6.41
C ASN A 153 2.04 14.88 -5.63
N TYR A 154 2.35 14.76 -4.35
CA TYR A 154 1.88 13.66 -3.51
C TYR A 154 0.35 13.69 -3.31
N SER A 155 -0.21 14.87 -3.00
CA SER A 155 -1.65 15.04 -2.86
C SER A 155 -2.39 14.69 -4.16
N THR A 156 -1.87 15.13 -5.31
CA THR A 156 -2.45 14.80 -6.62
C THR A 156 -2.39 13.29 -6.88
N ALA A 157 -1.24 12.65 -6.65
CA ALA A 157 -1.10 11.22 -6.84
C ALA A 157 -2.05 10.43 -5.92
N LYS A 158 -2.16 10.82 -4.65
CA LYS A 158 -3.03 10.15 -3.66
C LYS A 158 -4.52 10.39 -3.92
N ALA A 159 -4.91 11.54 -4.45
CA ALA A 159 -6.27 11.79 -4.94
C ALA A 159 -6.55 10.99 -6.22
N GLY A 160 -5.58 10.92 -7.15
CA GLY A 160 -5.68 10.10 -8.36
C GLY A 160 -5.91 8.62 -8.07
N LEU A 161 -5.26 8.07 -7.02
CA LEU A 161 -5.51 6.70 -6.57
C LEU A 161 -6.96 6.46 -6.15
N GLN A 162 -7.63 7.45 -5.55
CA GLN A 162 -9.04 7.32 -5.18
C GLN A 162 -9.95 7.25 -6.42
N GLY A 163 -9.64 8.02 -7.47
CA GLY A 163 -10.32 7.94 -8.78
C GLY A 163 -10.09 6.58 -9.44
N LEU A 164 -8.82 6.15 -9.54
CA LEU A 164 -8.46 4.84 -10.08
C LEU A 164 -9.18 3.69 -9.35
N THR A 165 -9.23 3.74 -8.02
CA THR A 165 -9.90 2.73 -7.19
C THR A 165 -11.38 2.59 -7.56
N ARG A 166 -12.11 3.71 -7.74
CA ARG A 166 -13.53 3.69 -8.13
C ARG A 166 -13.73 3.09 -9.50
N THR A 167 -12.87 3.44 -10.46
CA THR A 167 -12.92 2.90 -11.81
C THR A 167 -12.67 1.38 -11.81
N LEU A 168 -11.62 0.91 -11.13
CA LEU A 168 -11.33 -0.51 -10.99
C LEU A 168 -12.48 -1.29 -10.34
N ALA A 169 -13.16 -0.71 -9.34
CA ALA A 169 -14.32 -1.32 -8.70
C ALA A 169 -15.48 -1.54 -9.68
N ILE A 170 -15.70 -0.59 -10.61
CA ILE A 170 -16.75 -0.69 -11.63
C ILE A 170 -16.36 -1.71 -12.70
N GLU A 171 -15.15 -1.61 -13.23
CA GLU A 171 -14.68 -2.44 -14.35
C GLU A 171 -14.49 -3.91 -13.96
N LEU A 172 -13.98 -4.17 -12.76
CA LEU A 172 -13.61 -5.51 -12.31
C LEU A 172 -14.66 -6.18 -11.43
N GLY A 173 -15.65 -5.42 -10.93
CA GLY A 173 -16.75 -5.95 -10.10
C GLY A 173 -17.48 -7.15 -10.73
N PRO A 174 -17.83 -7.14 -12.05
CA PRO A 174 -18.46 -8.28 -12.71
C PRO A 174 -17.66 -9.58 -12.65
N PHE A 175 -16.37 -9.52 -12.34
CA PHE A 175 -15.48 -10.68 -12.21
C PHE A 175 -15.24 -11.10 -10.75
N GLY A 176 -16.02 -10.61 -9.78
CA GLY A 176 -15.87 -10.94 -8.36
C GLY A 176 -14.68 -10.26 -7.68
N ILE A 177 -14.17 -9.16 -8.27
CA ILE A 177 -13.02 -8.41 -7.77
C ILE A 177 -13.52 -7.14 -7.08
N THR A 178 -13.05 -6.88 -5.87
CA THR A 178 -13.26 -5.59 -5.18
C THR A 178 -12.01 -4.73 -5.25
N ALA A 179 -12.18 -3.42 -5.34
CA ALA A 179 -11.09 -2.44 -5.30
C ALA A 179 -11.41 -1.35 -4.28
N ASN A 180 -10.51 -1.12 -3.31
CA ASN A 180 -10.67 -0.12 -2.26
C ASN A 180 -9.38 0.67 -2.04
N ALA A 181 -9.51 1.87 -1.49
CA ALA A 181 -8.39 2.69 -1.05
C ALA A 181 -8.39 2.82 0.48
N VAL A 182 -7.23 2.66 1.09
CA VAL A 182 -6.99 3.01 2.49
C VAL A 182 -6.24 4.33 2.49
N ALA A 183 -6.70 5.30 3.27
CA ALA A 183 -6.13 6.64 3.40
C ALA A 183 -5.60 6.87 4.82
N PRO A 184 -4.32 6.53 5.09
CA PRO A 184 -3.71 6.76 6.40
C PRO A 184 -3.63 8.25 6.74
N GLY A 185 -3.77 8.56 8.04
CA GLY A 185 -3.38 9.83 8.62
C GLY A 185 -1.87 9.84 8.95
N PHE A 186 -1.52 10.39 10.12
CA PHE A 186 -0.15 10.43 10.58
C PHE A 186 0.25 9.08 11.20
N ILE A 187 1.14 8.36 10.52
CA ILE A 187 1.62 7.03 10.93
C ILE A 187 3.12 7.11 11.26
N ASP A 188 3.51 6.57 12.41
CA ASP A 188 4.92 6.47 12.81
C ASP A 188 5.62 5.42 11.95
N THR A 189 6.39 5.91 10.99
CA THR A 189 7.20 5.10 10.06
C THR A 189 8.55 5.76 9.86
N GLU A 190 9.52 5.03 9.33
CA GLU A 190 10.80 5.64 8.96
C GLU A 190 10.64 6.77 7.93
N MET A 191 9.67 6.69 7.02
CA MET A 191 9.35 7.76 6.07
C MET A 191 8.96 9.06 6.81
N THR A 192 8.12 8.98 7.83
CA THR A 192 7.69 10.12 8.64
C THR A 192 8.84 10.67 9.48
N ARG A 193 9.60 9.79 10.11
CA ARG A 193 10.78 10.15 10.93
C ARG A 193 11.89 10.78 10.09
N SER A 194 12.17 10.23 8.92
CA SER A 194 13.18 10.81 8.01
C SER A 194 12.75 12.16 7.46
N THR A 195 11.44 12.38 7.26
CA THR A 195 10.91 13.70 6.87
C THR A 195 11.12 14.74 7.97
N ALA A 196 10.85 14.40 9.23
CA ALA A 196 11.12 15.28 10.37
C ALA A 196 12.62 15.64 10.44
N ARG A 197 13.51 14.66 10.34
CA ARG A 197 14.97 14.89 10.31
C ARG A 197 15.41 15.81 9.17
N ARG A 198 14.87 15.65 7.96
CA ARG A 198 15.16 16.54 6.81
C ARG A 198 14.71 17.98 7.04
N GLN A 199 13.69 18.18 7.86
CA GLN A 199 13.20 19.51 8.26
C GLN A 199 13.96 20.10 9.46
N GLY A 200 14.98 19.39 9.99
CA GLY A 200 15.73 19.80 11.17
C GLY A 200 14.96 19.66 12.49
N LEU A 201 13.89 18.82 12.49
CA LEU A 201 13.04 18.57 13.64
C LEU A 201 13.40 17.23 14.30
N ASP A 202 13.23 17.16 15.62
CA ASP A 202 13.29 15.90 16.36
C ASP A 202 12.06 15.05 16.03
N PRO A 203 12.23 13.82 15.51
CA PRO A 203 11.11 12.95 15.17
C PRO A 203 10.18 12.63 16.35
N ASP A 204 10.73 12.46 17.56
CA ASP A 204 9.92 12.12 18.74
C ASP A 204 9.08 13.33 19.19
N ALA A 205 9.63 14.54 19.12
CA ALA A 205 8.87 15.75 19.37
C ALA A 205 7.74 15.97 18.34
N VAL A 206 7.98 15.66 17.06
CA VAL A 206 6.95 15.72 16.01
C VAL A 206 5.83 14.71 16.29
N ILE A 207 6.16 13.47 16.66
CA ILE A 207 5.20 12.43 17.02
C ILE A 207 4.38 12.84 18.23
N GLU A 208 5.01 13.35 19.29
CA GLU A 208 4.32 13.83 20.49
C GLU A 208 3.34 14.96 20.16
N GLN A 209 3.78 15.94 19.38
CA GLN A 209 2.93 17.05 18.98
C GLN A 209 1.74 16.58 18.12
N ALA A 210 1.97 15.68 17.16
CA ALA A 210 0.90 15.11 16.35
C ALA A 210 -0.12 14.36 17.21
N SER A 211 0.31 13.59 18.21
CA SER A 211 -0.57 12.85 19.10
C SER A 211 -1.55 13.74 19.87
N LYS A 212 -1.15 14.97 20.20
CA LYS A 212 -1.98 15.96 20.92
C LYS A 212 -3.15 16.47 20.06
N THR A 213 -3.02 16.43 18.72
CA THR A 213 -4.05 16.95 17.78
C THR A 213 -4.96 15.85 17.26
N ILE A 214 -4.51 14.59 17.27
CA ILE A 214 -5.32 13.44 16.82
C ILE A 214 -6.38 13.11 17.89
N PRO A 215 -7.66 12.96 17.53
CA PRO A 215 -8.74 12.69 18.49
C PRO A 215 -8.50 11.50 19.41
N VAL A 216 -7.96 10.39 18.89
CA VAL A 216 -7.62 9.19 19.70
C VAL A 216 -6.34 9.34 20.53
N ARG A 217 -5.73 10.55 20.53
CA ARG A 217 -4.57 10.93 21.37
C ARG A 217 -3.32 10.07 21.18
N ARG A 218 -3.16 9.48 20.02
CA ARG A 218 -1.93 8.81 19.58
C ARG A 218 -1.76 8.94 18.08
N VAL A 219 -0.53 8.81 17.61
CA VAL A 219 -0.23 8.58 16.19
C VAL A 219 -0.58 7.14 15.82
N GLY A 220 -0.87 6.90 14.54
CA GLY A 220 -1.07 5.56 14.03
C GLY A 220 0.24 4.77 13.96
N GLN A 221 0.13 3.45 14.07
CA GLN A 221 1.22 2.52 13.82
C GLN A 221 1.01 1.80 12.48
N PRO A 222 2.04 1.30 11.81
CA PRO A 222 1.90 0.49 10.59
C PRO A 222 0.87 -0.62 10.73
N ARG A 223 0.78 -1.23 11.91
CA ARG A 223 -0.18 -2.29 12.24
C ARG A 223 -1.64 -1.82 12.19
N ASP A 224 -1.94 -0.58 12.56
CA ASP A 224 -3.29 -0.02 12.47
C ASP A 224 -3.80 -0.04 11.02
N ILE A 225 -2.92 0.29 10.07
CA ILE A 225 -3.21 0.28 8.63
C ILE A 225 -3.30 -1.16 8.11
N ALA A 226 -2.36 -2.01 8.49
CA ALA A 226 -2.30 -3.42 8.10
C ALA A 226 -3.58 -4.18 8.49
N ASN A 227 -4.17 -3.89 9.65
CA ASN A 227 -5.41 -4.52 10.13
C ASN A 227 -6.59 -4.19 9.19
N VAL A 228 -6.70 -2.93 8.73
CA VAL A 228 -7.75 -2.52 7.79
C VAL A 228 -7.54 -3.15 6.42
N ILE A 229 -6.28 -3.19 5.95
CA ILE A 229 -5.94 -3.83 4.67
C ILE A 229 -6.28 -5.33 4.71
N ALA A 230 -5.92 -6.04 5.79
CA ALA A 230 -6.23 -7.47 5.94
C ALA A 230 -7.75 -7.74 5.99
N PHE A 231 -8.53 -6.86 6.62
CA PHE A 231 -10.00 -6.92 6.58
C PHE A 231 -10.51 -6.73 5.14
N LEU A 232 -10.07 -5.70 4.42
CA LEU A 232 -10.49 -5.45 3.05
C LEU A 232 -10.06 -6.55 2.07
N ALA A 233 -9.02 -7.29 2.39
CA ALA A 233 -8.54 -8.43 1.63
C ALA A 233 -9.36 -9.71 1.85
N SER A 234 -10.18 -9.77 2.90
CA SER A 234 -10.96 -10.95 3.28
C SER A 234 -12.31 -11.06 2.56
N GLU A 235 -12.98 -12.19 2.76
CA GLU A 235 -14.35 -12.39 2.29
C GLU A 235 -15.35 -11.51 3.05
N ASP A 236 -15.06 -11.15 4.32
CA ASP A 236 -15.91 -10.30 5.15
C ASP A 236 -16.15 -8.91 4.55
N ALA A 237 -15.22 -8.45 3.69
CA ALA A 237 -15.30 -7.19 2.96
C ALA A 237 -15.85 -7.35 1.52
N GLY A 238 -16.45 -8.50 1.18
CA GLY A 238 -16.85 -8.83 -0.19
C GLY A 238 -17.87 -7.88 -0.83
N PHE A 239 -18.60 -7.09 -0.02
CA PHE A 239 -19.54 -6.07 -0.50
C PHE A 239 -18.99 -4.63 -0.39
N LEU A 240 -17.75 -4.48 0.05
CA LEU A 240 -17.05 -3.19 0.06
C LEU A 240 -16.21 -3.06 -1.22
N SER A 241 -16.63 -2.18 -2.13
CA SER A 241 -15.90 -1.89 -3.37
C SER A 241 -16.05 -0.42 -3.76
N GLY A 242 -15.00 0.18 -4.29
CA GLY A 242 -14.94 1.59 -4.68
C GLY A 242 -14.81 2.57 -3.51
N GLN A 243 -14.56 2.10 -2.29
CA GLN A 243 -14.54 2.93 -1.10
C GLN A 243 -13.16 3.51 -0.80
N VAL A 244 -13.16 4.68 -0.13
CA VAL A 244 -11.97 5.30 0.45
C VAL A 244 -12.15 5.29 1.96
N ILE A 245 -11.30 4.52 2.65
CA ILE A 245 -11.37 4.34 4.10
C ILE A 245 -10.25 5.14 4.76
N TYR A 246 -10.62 6.21 5.45
CA TYR A 246 -9.68 7.03 6.21
C TYR A 246 -9.34 6.35 7.54
N VAL A 247 -8.04 6.09 7.76
CA VAL A 247 -7.52 5.48 9.00
C VAL A 247 -6.59 6.49 9.65
N ALA A 248 -7.18 7.44 10.39
CA ALA A 248 -6.49 8.65 10.82
C ALA A 248 -6.69 9.00 12.31
N GLY A 249 -7.34 8.12 13.09
CA GLY A 249 -7.60 8.36 14.51
C GLY A 249 -8.62 9.47 14.79
N GLY A 250 -9.39 9.89 13.78
CA GLY A 250 -10.46 10.90 13.86
C GLY A 250 -11.12 11.11 12.51
N PRO A 251 -12.23 11.86 12.46
CA PRO A 251 -12.98 12.12 11.24
C PRO A 251 -12.09 12.87 10.21
N ARG A 252 -12.28 12.51 8.95
CA ARG A 252 -11.67 13.14 7.77
C ARG A 252 -12.71 13.12 6.64
N GLY A 253 -12.84 14.19 5.95
CA GLY A 253 -13.80 14.31 4.86
C GLY A 253 -13.89 15.73 4.39
#